data_55e04d846cf6cd20f18cee18c2d6a7c0
#
_entry.id   55e04d846cf6cd20f18cee18c2d6a7c0
#
_cell.length_a   1.000
_cell.length_b   1.000
_cell.length_c   1.000
_cell.angle_alpha   90.00
_cell.angle_beta   90.00
_cell.angle_gamma   90.00
#
_symmetry.space_group_name_H-M   'P 1'
#
loop_
_entity.id
_entity.type
_entity.pdbx_description
1 polymer ?
#
loop_
_entity_poly.entity_id
_entity_poly.type
_entity_poly.pdbx_seq_one_letter_code
_entity_poly.pdbx_strand_id
1 'polypeptide(L)'
;MAEMKVQSLERAFDILDVLAHAAGGLGLSEIAAEAGLPRSTAFRLLAVLQGREYVRKAEDTGKYSLELKTESAPAIRELAAAFGTIVFLGCRQGSRMVYIDRYDQFASLRTYAIIGQQKPLYCTALGKSLLMDMDDDEVRSLLSGERFQPWGPRTHTGIDALLADLRECRSRGWSRDDEENEPGTNCVAAPIRDYRGRV
;
A
#
# COMPACT_ATOMS: atom_id res chain seq x y z
N MET A 1 9.70 25.18 -31.96
CA MET A 1 10.44 25.13 -30.69
C MET A 1 11.09 23.74 -30.64
N ALA A 2 12.41 23.63 -30.55
CA ALA A 2 13.08 22.33 -30.41
C ALA A 2 12.71 21.75 -29.05
N GLU A 3 12.10 20.59 -29.05
CA GLU A 3 11.77 19.83 -27.87
C GLU A 3 13.08 19.42 -27.19
N MET A 4 13.37 19.99 -26.03
CA MET A 4 14.58 19.69 -25.26
C MET A 4 14.38 18.30 -24.61
N LYS A 5 14.83 17.26 -25.31
CA LYS A 5 14.78 15.87 -24.82
C LYS A 5 15.93 15.64 -23.85
N VAL A 6 15.61 15.36 -22.59
CA VAL A 6 16.60 14.92 -21.58
C VAL A 6 16.66 13.40 -21.65
N GLN A 7 17.57 12.88 -22.46
CA GLN A 7 17.70 11.45 -22.76
C GLN A 7 17.75 10.52 -21.53
N SER A 8 18.37 10.96 -20.43
CA SER A 8 18.43 10.17 -19.20
C SER A 8 17.07 10.08 -18.52
N LEU A 9 16.24 11.11 -18.63
CA LEU A 9 14.90 11.15 -18.06
C LEU A 9 13.95 10.28 -18.88
N GLU A 10 13.99 10.37 -20.21
CA GLU A 10 13.21 9.49 -21.09
C GLU A 10 13.52 8.02 -20.81
N ARG A 11 14.80 7.65 -20.76
CA ARG A 11 15.23 6.28 -20.43
C ARG A 11 14.77 5.80 -19.04
N ALA A 12 14.67 6.70 -18.07
CA ALA A 12 14.12 6.36 -16.76
C ALA A 12 12.61 6.07 -16.84
N PHE A 13 11.87 6.86 -17.62
CA PHE A 13 10.45 6.59 -17.88
C PHE A 13 10.24 5.31 -18.69
N ASP A 14 11.06 5.01 -19.70
CA ASP A 14 10.99 3.74 -20.42
C ASP A 14 11.11 2.53 -19.47
N ILE A 15 11.98 2.61 -18.46
CA ILE A 15 12.10 1.57 -17.42
C ILE A 15 10.81 1.47 -16.57
N LEU A 16 10.22 2.59 -16.17
CA LEU A 16 8.98 2.57 -15.38
C LEU A 16 7.81 2.01 -16.20
N ASP A 17 7.71 2.36 -17.49
CA ASP A 17 6.69 1.83 -18.40
C ASP A 17 6.83 0.31 -18.60
N VAL A 18 8.05 -0.18 -18.77
CA VAL A 18 8.35 -1.64 -18.84
C VAL A 18 7.89 -2.34 -17.57
N LEU A 19 8.20 -1.76 -16.39
CA LEU A 19 7.83 -2.35 -15.10
C LEU A 19 6.32 -2.28 -14.84
N ALA A 20 5.61 -1.26 -15.34
CA ALA A 20 4.16 -1.13 -15.20
C ALA A 20 3.38 -2.24 -15.91
N HIS A 21 3.95 -2.82 -16.97
CA HIS A 21 3.32 -3.91 -17.72
C HIS A 21 3.78 -5.31 -17.26
N ALA A 22 4.70 -5.39 -16.31
CA ALA A 22 5.34 -6.62 -15.86
C ALA A 22 4.71 -7.17 -14.57
N ALA A 23 3.68 -7.98 -14.67
CA ALA A 23 3.13 -8.69 -13.51
C ALA A 23 4.22 -9.58 -12.85
N GLY A 24 4.60 -9.23 -11.61
CA GLY A 24 5.59 -9.99 -10.84
C GLY A 24 7.03 -9.53 -10.94
N GLY A 25 7.27 -8.39 -11.59
CA GLY A 25 8.59 -7.78 -11.72
C GLY A 25 9.52 -8.47 -12.71
N LEU A 26 10.57 -7.76 -13.10
CA LEU A 26 11.58 -8.20 -14.09
C LEU A 26 12.99 -8.16 -13.52
N GLY A 27 13.84 -9.04 -14.01
CA GLY A 27 15.28 -9.00 -13.77
C GLY A 27 15.95 -7.86 -14.55
N LEU A 28 17.15 -7.44 -14.11
CA LEU A 28 17.90 -6.36 -14.77
C LEU A 28 18.10 -6.59 -16.28
N SER A 29 18.35 -7.82 -16.69
CA SER A 29 18.59 -8.13 -18.11
C SER A 29 17.34 -8.05 -18.96
N GLU A 30 16.19 -8.45 -18.39
CA GLU A 30 14.87 -8.36 -19.01
C GLU A 30 14.49 -6.88 -19.20
N ILE A 31 14.62 -6.07 -18.13
CA ILE A 31 14.36 -4.62 -18.18
C ILE A 31 15.24 -3.93 -19.23
N ALA A 32 16.53 -4.25 -19.25
CA ALA A 32 17.46 -3.66 -20.21
C ALA A 32 17.09 -3.99 -21.67
N ALA A 33 16.68 -5.23 -21.92
CA ALA A 33 16.25 -5.68 -23.25
C ALA A 33 14.95 -5.00 -23.69
N GLU A 34 13.93 -4.98 -22.81
CA GLU A 34 12.62 -4.40 -23.13
C GLU A 34 12.65 -2.87 -23.27
N ALA A 35 13.44 -2.19 -22.44
CA ALA A 35 13.64 -0.74 -22.55
C ALA A 35 14.65 -0.34 -23.64
N GLY A 36 15.25 -1.29 -24.36
CA GLY A 36 16.24 -1.00 -25.40
C GLY A 36 17.51 -0.34 -24.88
N LEU A 37 17.94 -0.65 -23.65
CA LEU A 37 19.04 0.00 -22.97
C LEU A 37 20.22 -0.95 -22.74
N PRO A 38 21.48 -0.43 -22.78
CA PRO A 38 22.60 -1.18 -22.26
C PRO A 38 22.39 -1.55 -20.78
N ARG A 39 22.74 -2.79 -20.39
CA ARG A 39 22.55 -3.30 -19.03
C ARG A 39 23.17 -2.39 -17.94
N SER A 40 24.33 -1.80 -18.22
CA SER A 40 24.98 -0.86 -17.30
C SER A 40 24.18 0.45 -17.11
N THR A 41 23.54 0.92 -18.17
CA THR A 41 22.66 2.10 -18.12
C THR A 41 21.39 1.79 -17.33
N ALA A 42 20.72 0.66 -17.63
CA ALA A 42 19.54 0.22 -16.89
C ALA A 42 19.84 0.04 -15.38
N PHE A 43 20.99 -0.55 -15.04
CA PHE A 43 21.39 -0.72 -13.64
C PHE A 43 21.56 0.63 -12.91
N ARG A 44 22.21 1.61 -13.53
CA ARG A 44 22.39 2.94 -12.92
C ARG A 44 21.08 3.70 -12.75
N LEU A 45 20.18 3.61 -13.73
CA LEU A 45 18.88 4.24 -13.66
C LEU A 45 18.00 3.57 -12.61
N LEU A 46 17.98 2.23 -12.54
CA LEU A 46 17.26 1.48 -11.51
C LEU A 46 17.77 1.81 -10.11
N ALA A 47 19.06 1.99 -9.91
CA ALA A 47 19.62 2.41 -8.62
C ALA A 47 19.12 3.80 -8.19
N VAL A 48 19.00 4.74 -9.14
CA VAL A 48 18.42 6.07 -8.87
C VAL A 48 16.93 5.97 -8.57
N LEU A 49 16.17 5.20 -9.36
CA LEU A 49 14.74 5.00 -9.17
C LEU A 49 14.42 4.30 -7.83
N GLN A 50 15.26 3.34 -7.45
CA GLN A 50 15.16 2.65 -6.16
C GLN A 50 15.48 3.60 -4.99
N GLY A 51 16.53 4.40 -5.10
CA GLY A 51 16.86 5.40 -4.08
C GLY A 51 15.83 6.54 -3.97
N ARG A 52 14.93 6.66 -4.93
CA ARG A 52 13.81 7.62 -4.94
C ARG A 52 12.46 6.95 -4.66
N GLU A 53 12.45 5.68 -4.30
CA GLU A 53 11.23 4.90 -3.96
C GLU A 53 10.20 4.79 -5.11
N TYR A 54 10.66 4.85 -6.37
CA TYR A 54 9.82 4.55 -7.53
C TYR A 54 9.81 3.06 -7.87
N VAL A 55 10.90 2.37 -7.55
CA VAL A 55 11.14 0.96 -7.88
C VAL A 55 11.69 0.26 -6.64
N ARG A 56 11.23 -0.92 -6.37
CA ARG A 56 11.79 -1.84 -5.37
C ARG A 56 12.47 -3.02 -6.03
N LYS A 57 13.45 -3.58 -5.35
CA LYS A 57 14.09 -4.84 -5.72
C LYS A 57 13.75 -5.89 -4.67
N ALA A 58 13.17 -7.00 -5.09
CA ALA A 58 12.87 -8.13 -4.22
C ALA A 58 14.18 -8.84 -3.82
N GLU A 59 14.40 -9.08 -2.54
CA GLU A 59 15.63 -9.72 -2.02
C GLU A 59 15.73 -11.20 -2.40
N ASP A 60 14.60 -11.89 -2.44
CA ASP A 60 14.50 -13.32 -2.73
C ASP A 60 14.71 -13.66 -4.21
N THR A 61 14.20 -12.81 -5.11
CA THR A 61 14.21 -13.07 -6.57
C THR A 61 15.20 -12.19 -7.32
N GLY A 62 15.65 -11.10 -6.72
CA GLY A 62 16.45 -10.06 -7.38
C GLY A 62 15.71 -9.28 -8.47
N LYS A 63 14.38 -9.48 -8.61
CA LYS A 63 13.54 -8.78 -9.58
C LYS A 63 13.17 -7.38 -9.11
N TYR A 64 13.03 -6.47 -10.07
CA TYR A 64 12.57 -5.10 -9.85
C TYR A 64 11.07 -5.01 -10.19
N SER A 65 10.33 -4.24 -9.39
CA SER A 65 8.92 -3.88 -9.63
C SER A 65 8.69 -2.42 -9.23
N LEU A 66 7.59 -1.83 -9.69
CA LEU A 66 7.19 -0.53 -9.19
C LEU A 66 6.94 -0.58 -7.68
N GLU A 67 7.21 0.53 -7.00
CA GLU A 67 6.82 0.66 -5.59
C GLU A 67 5.29 0.75 -5.49
N LEU A 68 4.71 0.14 -4.47
CA LEU A 68 3.25 0.08 -4.29
C LEU A 68 2.58 1.45 -4.40
N LYS A 69 3.21 2.48 -3.84
CA LYS A 69 2.73 3.86 -3.91
C LYS A 69 2.63 4.38 -5.34
N THR A 70 3.62 4.10 -6.18
CA THR A 70 3.65 4.54 -7.58
C THR A 70 2.61 3.79 -8.41
N GLU A 71 2.50 2.48 -8.21
CA GLU A 71 1.58 1.61 -8.94
C GLU A 71 0.11 1.89 -8.59
N SER A 72 -0.19 2.15 -7.32
CA SER A 72 -1.56 2.38 -6.84
C SER A 72 -2.07 3.82 -7.06
N ALA A 73 -1.20 4.80 -7.28
CA ALA A 73 -1.56 6.21 -7.36
C ALA A 73 -2.70 6.54 -8.36
N PRO A 74 -2.75 5.98 -9.58
CA PRO A 74 -3.85 6.26 -10.51
C PRO A 74 -5.20 5.79 -9.96
N ALA A 75 -5.28 4.56 -9.43
CA ALA A 75 -6.51 3.99 -8.87
C ALA A 75 -6.99 4.75 -7.62
N ILE A 76 -6.06 5.17 -6.76
CA ILE A 76 -6.37 5.97 -5.56
C ILE A 76 -6.97 7.32 -5.95
N ARG A 77 -6.42 7.97 -6.99
CA ARG A 77 -6.93 9.25 -7.50
C ARG A 77 -8.32 9.11 -8.10
N GLU A 78 -8.53 8.06 -8.88
CA GLU A 78 -9.84 7.76 -9.46
C GLU A 78 -10.89 7.52 -8.39
N LEU A 79 -10.60 6.72 -7.37
CA LEU A 79 -11.49 6.48 -6.23
C LEU A 79 -11.82 7.77 -5.49
N ALA A 80 -10.81 8.59 -5.17
CA ALA A 80 -11.04 9.86 -4.49
C ALA A 80 -11.91 10.81 -5.32
N ALA A 81 -11.71 10.84 -6.65
CA ALA A 81 -12.51 11.63 -7.57
C ALA A 81 -13.96 11.13 -7.66
N ALA A 82 -14.15 9.83 -7.80
CA ALA A 82 -15.47 9.22 -7.98
C ALA A 82 -16.39 9.40 -6.75
N PHE A 83 -15.80 9.33 -5.55
CA PHE A 83 -16.57 9.38 -4.30
C PHE A 83 -16.45 10.71 -3.55
N GLY A 84 -15.66 11.66 -4.01
CA GLY A 84 -15.46 12.94 -3.33
C GLY A 84 -14.97 12.78 -1.89
N THR A 85 -14.08 11.84 -1.64
CA THR A 85 -13.59 11.50 -0.30
C THR A 85 -12.07 11.40 -0.27
N ILE A 86 -11.52 11.36 0.96
CA ILE A 86 -10.10 11.10 1.16
C ILE A 86 -9.87 9.60 1.03
N VAL A 87 -8.87 9.22 0.24
CA VAL A 87 -8.40 7.84 0.11
C VAL A 87 -7.00 7.72 0.68
N PHE A 88 -6.79 6.75 1.54
CA PHE A 88 -5.50 6.44 2.14
C PHE A 88 -4.96 5.12 1.62
N LEU A 89 -3.65 5.06 1.44
CA LEU A 89 -2.90 3.82 1.25
C LEU A 89 -2.14 3.51 2.53
N GLY A 90 -2.20 2.26 2.98
CA GLY A 90 -1.47 1.80 4.15
C GLY A 90 -0.83 0.45 3.93
N CYS A 91 0.22 0.17 4.67
CA CYS A 91 0.87 -1.13 4.71
C CYS A 91 1.04 -1.62 6.16
N ARG A 92 1.36 -2.89 6.31
CA ARG A 92 1.67 -3.48 7.61
C ARG A 92 3.18 -3.39 7.88
N GLN A 93 3.52 -2.92 9.07
CA GLN A 93 4.87 -2.96 9.61
C GLN A 93 4.84 -3.61 11.01
N GLY A 94 5.22 -4.87 11.09
CA GLY A 94 5.06 -5.65 12.32
C GLY A 94 3.58 -5.74 12.73
N SER A 95 3.26 -5.38 13.97
CA SER A 95 1.90 -5.35 14.52
C SER A 95 1.18 -4.00 14.33
N ARG A 96 1.69 -3.13 13.46
CA ARG A 96 1.13 -1.80 13.19
C ARG A 96 0.75 -1.63 11.73
N MET A 97 -0.26 -0.82 11.48
CA MET A 97 -0.58 -0.24 10.18
C MET A 97 0.13 1.11 10.06
N VAL A 98 0.70 1.40 8.89
CA VAL A 98 1.38 2.66 8.57
C VAL A 98 0.72 3.29 7.36
N TYR A 99 0.37 4.58 7.44
CA TYR A 99 -0.09 5.33 6.28
C TYR A 99 1.10 5.66 5.38
N ILE A 100 1.07 5.19 4.12
CA ILE A 100 2.17 5.39 3.14
C ILE A 100 1.81 6.39 2.06
N ASP A 101 0.52 6.59 1.76
CA ASP A 101 0.06 7.64 0.86
C ASP A 101 -1.36 8.10 1.19
N ARG A 102 -1.71 9.27 0.65
CA ARG A 102 -3.01 9.90 0.82
C ARG A 102 -3.34 10.71 -0.41
N TYR A 103 -4.58 10.60 -0.85
CA TYR A 103 -5.13 11.47 -1.87
C TYR A 103 -6.39 12.18 -1.37
N ASP A 104 -6.37 13.51 -1.45
CA ASP A 104 -7.46 14.40 -1.03
C ASP A 104 -7.64 15.49 -2.09
N GLN A 105 -8.82 15.55 -2.70
CA GLN A 105 -9.12 16.58 -3.72
C GLN A 105 -9.42 17.95 -3.12
N PHE A 106 -9.83 18.01 -1.88
CA PHE A 106 -10.41 19.23 -1.32
C PHE A 106 -9.45 20.02 -0.42
N ALA A 107 -8.20 19.57 -0.27
CA ALA A 107 -7.22 20.18 0.64
C ALA A 107 -7.82 20.53 2.02
N SER A 108 -8.77 19.70 2.49
CA SER A 108 -9.50 20.00 3.70
C SER A 108 -8.57 19.94 4.91
N LEU A 109 -8.62 20.98 5.72
CA LEU A 109 -7.73 21.24 6.86
C LEU A 109 -7.83 20.23 8.01
N ARG A 110 -8.74 19.27 7.95
CA ARG A 110 -8.92 18.25 8.99
C ARG A 110 -8.34 16.92 8.54
N THR A 111 -7.05 16.74 8.75
CA THR A 111 -6.40 15.47 8.46
C THR A 111 -5.97 14.82 9.74
N TYR A 112 -6.69 13.82 10.15
CA TYR A 112 -6.35 12.99 11.32
C TYR A 112 -5.25 11.95 11.02
N ALA A 113 -4.88 11.75 9.76
CA ALA A 113 -3.84 10.81 9.36
C ALA A 113 -2.68 11.52 8.66
N ILE A 114 -1.49 11.33 9.21
CA ILE A 114 -0.22 11.87 8.69
C ILE A 114 0.53 10.70 8.04
N ILE A 115 1.11 10.92 6.85
CA ILE A 115 1.98 9.93 6.20
C ILE A 115 3.12 9.55 7.15
N GLY A 116 3.37 8.24 7.29
CA GLY A 116 4.32 7.68 8.27
C GLY A 116 3.73 7.44 9.66
N GLN A 117 2.52 7.94 9.94
CA GLN A 117 1.86 7.66 11.22
C GLN A 117 1.49 6.17 11.31
N GLN A 118 1.75 5.60 12.48
CA GLN A 118 1.37 4.24 12.81
C GLN A 118 0.07 4.21 13.60
N LYS A 119 -0.76 3.22 13.31
CA LYS A 119 -2.01 2.93 14.05
C LYS A 119 -2.09 1.45 14.39
N PRO A 120 -2.87 1.07 15.41
CA PRO A 120 -3.12 -0.35 15.69
C PRO A 120 -3.85 -1.02 14.53
N LEU A 121 -3.56 -2.31 14.31
CA LEU A 121 -4.25 -3.10 13.28
C LEU A 121 -5.72 -3.39 13.64
N TYR A 122 -6.03 -3.50 14.93
CA TYR A 122 -7.32 -4.01 15.41
C TYR A 122 -8.48 -3.01 15.38
N CYS A 123 -8.22 -1.71 15.24
CA CYS A 123 -9.24 -0.66 15.36
C CYS A 123 -9.31 0.28 14.14
N THR A 124 -8.66 -0.04 13.04
CA THR A 124 -8.73 0.74 11.82
C THR A 124 -9.22 -0.11 10.65
N ALA A 125 -9.97 0.47 9.72
CA ALA A 125 -10.38 -0.25 8.52
C ALA A 125 -9.15 -0.79 7.76
N LEU A 126 -8.13 0.04 7.50
CA LEU A 126 -6.89 -0.39 6.87
C LEU A 126 -6.20 -1.52 7.64
N GLY A 127 -6.11 -1.41 8.96
CA GLY A 127 -5.48 -2.44 9.78
C GLY A 127 -6.20 -3.78 9.70
N LYS A 128 -7.53 -3.80 9.80
CA LYS A 128 -8.32 -5.02 9.65
C LYS A 128 -8.24 -5.60 8.24
N SER A 129 -8.21 -4.74 7.21
CA SER A 129 -7.98 -5.16 5.82
C SER A 129 -6.66 -5.93 5.64
N LEU A 130 -5.59 -5.48 6.28
CA LEU A 130 -4.27 -6.12 6.25
C LEU A 130 -4.19 -7.46 7.01
N LEU A 131 -5.21 -7.77 7.84
CA LEU A 131 -5.32 -9.02 8.58
C LEU A 131 -6.23 -10.05 7.88
N MET A 132 -6.93 -9.68 6.82
CA MET A 132 -7.97 -10.51 6.22
C MET A 132 -7.44 -11.82 5.63
N ASP A 133 -6.21 -11.87 5.12
CA ASP A 133 -5.62 -13.07 4.53
C ASP A 133 -4.92 -13.98 5.54
N MET A 134 -4.77 -13.52 6.77
CA MET A 134 -4.18 -14.30 7.87
C MET A 134 -5.25 -15.20 8.49
N ASP A 135 -4.87 -16.40 8.91
CA ASP A 135 -5.75 -17.23 9.72
C ASP A 135 -5.87 -16.70 11.17
N ASP A 136 -6.77 -17.29 11.94
CA ASP A 136 -7.04 -16.83 13.31
C ASP A 136 -5.83 -17.00 14.23
N ASP A 137 -5.01 -18.06 14.05
CA ASP A 137 -3.82 -18.33 14.87
C ASP A 137 -2.68 -17.37 14.51
N GLU A 138 -2.51 -17.06 13.23
CA GLU A 138 -1.57 -16.04 12.75
C GLU A 138 -1.89 -14.67 13.33
N VAL A 139 -3.18 -14.28 13.33
CA VAL A 139 -3.62 -12.99 13.92
C VAL A 139 -3.38 -12.98 15.42
N ARG A 140 -3.69 -14.07 16.15
CA ARG A 140 -3.40 -14.19 17.58
C ARG A 140 -1.91 -14.07 17.87
N SER A 141 -1.08 -14.74 17.10
CA SER A 141 0.37 -14.69 17.24
C SER A 141 0.91 -13.28 17.00
N LEU A 142 0.49 -12.64 15.91
CA LEU A 142 0.91 -11.28 15.55
C LEU A 142 0.55 -10.24 16.61
N LEU A 143 -0.63 -10.36 17.21
CA LEU A 143 -1.17 -9.40 18.19
C LEU A 143 -0.99 -9.85 19.65
N SER A 144 -0.22 -10.91 19.92
CA SER A 144 -0.04 -11.49 21.27
C SER A 144 0.50 -10.51 22.31
N GLY A 145 1.28 -9.51 21.87
CA GLY A 145 1.81 -8.43 22.74
C GLY A 145 1.00 -7.14 22.72
N GLU A 146 -0.11 -7.09 21.95
CA GLU A 146 -0.87 -5.87 21.77
C GLU A 146 -1.88 -5.67 22.93
N ARG A 147 -1.92 -4.45 23.44
CA ARG A 147 -2.97 -4.03 24.38
C ARG A 147 -4.13 -3.42 23.59
N PHE A 148 -5.28 -4.07 23.62
CA PHE A 148 -6.50 -3.61 23.00
C PHE A 148 -7.08 -2.42 23.80
N GLN A 149 -6.59 -1.21 23.52
CA GLN A 149 -7.07 0.02 24.14
C GLN A 149 -8.35 0.52 23.44
N PRO A 150 -9.33 1.05 24.18
CA PRO A 150 -10.53 1.65 23.60
C PRO A 150 -10.19 3.04 23.00
N TRP A 151 -9.91 3.11 21.72
CA TRP A 151 -9.64 4.35 20.98
C TRP A 151 -10.93 5.11 20.64
N GLY A 152 -11.97 4.38 20.31
CA GLY A 152 -13.32 4.89 20.03
C GLY A 152 -14.37 4.11 20.81
N PRO A 153 -15.64 4.54 20.72
CA PRO A 153 -16.74 3.93 21.47
C PRO A 153 -17.04 2.48 21.06
N ARG A 154 -16.62 2.06 19.87
CA ARG A 154 -16.85 0.72 19.31
C ARG A 154 -15.59 -0.09 19.09
N THR A 155 -14.46 0.33 19.65
CA THR A 155 -13.20 -0.41 19.55
C THR A 155 -13.38 -1.84 20.07
N HIS A 156 -12.92 -2.83 19.32
CA HIS A 156 -12.76 -4.19 19.82
C HIS A 156 -11.71 -4.21 20.94
N THR A 157 -12.12 -4.56 22.15
CA THR A 157 -11.26 -4.59 23.34
C THR A 157 -10.64 -5.94 23.64
N GLY A 158 -10.72 -6.88 22.68
CA GLY A 158 -10.15 -8.21 22.80
C GLY A 158 -10.04 -8.94 21.48
N ILE A 159 -9.14 -9.90 21.45
CA ILE A 159 -8.80 -10.65 20.24
C ILE A 159 -10.00 -11.43 19.66
N ASP A 160 -10.86 -12.01 20.50
CA ASP A 160 -11.98 -12.83 20.02
C ASP A 160 -13.05 -11.97 19.28
N ALA A 161 -13.30 -10.75 19.78
CA ALA A 161 -14.19 -9.81 19.12
C ALA A 161 -13.61 -9.36 17.75
N LEU A 162 -12.31 -9.08 17.69
CA LEU A 162 -11.63 -8.79 16.43
C LEU A 162 -11.72 -9.96 15.44
N LEU A 163 -11.47 -11.19 15.88
CA LEU A 163 -11.53 -12.36 14.99
C LEU A 163 -12.95 -12.60 14.47
N ALA A 164 -13.98 -12.34 15.26
CA ALA A 164 -15.36 -12.44 14.81
C ALA A 164 -15.62 -11.41 13.68
N ASP A 165 -15.21 -10.14 13.84
CA ASP A 165 -15.33 -9.12 12.80
C ASP A 165 -14.48 -9.44 11.56
N LEU A 166 -13.27 -9.99 11.73
CA LEU A 166 -12.42 -10.40 10.60
C LEU A 166 -13.05 -11.51 9.75
N ARG A 167 -13.81 -12.45 10.36
CA ARG A 167 -14.58 -13.46 9.59
C ARG A 167 -15.63 -12.81 8.71
N GLU A 168 -16.34 -11.81 9.22
CA GLU A 168 -17.26 -11.03 8.42
C GLU A 168 -16.56 -10.23 7.33
N CYS A 169 -15.40 -9.60 7.64
CA CYS A 169 -14.58 -8.90 6.66
C CYS A 169 -14.15 -9.82 5.52
N ARG A 170 -13.68 -11.02 5.82
CA ARG A 170 -13.28 -12.04 4.84
C ARG A 170 -14.45 -12.44 3.93
N SER A 171 -15.64 -12.62 4.50
CA SER A 171 -16.84 -13.03 3.75
C SER A 171 -17.31 -11.96 2.75
N ARG A 172 -17.19 -10.68 3.08
CA ARG A 172 -17.63 -9.56 2.24
C ARG A 172 -16.52 -8.95 1.38
N GLY A 173 -15.23 -9.28 1.64
CA GLY A 173 -14.07 -8.80 0.87
C GLY A 173 -13.55 -7.41 1.26
N TRP A 174 -14.09 -6.79 2.29
CA TRP A 174 -13.67 -5.46 2.77
C TRP A 174 -13.91 -5.32 4.28
N SER A 175 -13.20 -4.39 4.90
CA SER A 175 -13.28 -4.09 6.32
C SER A 175 -13.88 -2.71 6.58
N ARG A 176 -14.43 -2.51 7.77
CA ARG A 176 -15.00 -1.24 8.22
C ARG A 176 -14.38 -0.85 9.56
N ASP A 177 -14.15 0.43 9.74
CA ASP A 177 -13.95 1.09 11.03
C ASP A 177 -15.23 1.90 11.28
N ASP A 178 -15.99 1.54 12.30
CA ASP A 178 -17.22 2.18 12.71
C ASP A 178 -17.02 2.83 14.08
N GLU A 179 -16.36 3.97 14.12
CA GLU A 179 -15.97 4.66 15.34
C GLU A 179 -15.08 3.82 16.28
N GLU A 180 -14.29 2.93 15.70
CA GLU A 180 -13.38 2.05 16.45
C GLU A 180 -12.05 2.74 16.77
N ASN A 181 -11.51 3.51 15.83
CA ASN A 181 -10.26 4.24 16.01
C ASN A 181 -10.49 5.66 16.54
N GLU A 182 -11.60 6.30 16.18
CA GLU A 182 -11.88 7.68 16.55
C GLU A 182 -13.39 7.95 16.54
N PRO A 183 -13.94 8.62 17.57
CA PRO A 183 -15.35 8.98 17.61
C PRO A 183 -15.77 9.82 16.39
N GLY A 184 -16.92 9.51 15.81
CA GLY A 184 -17.46 10.22 14.65
C GLY A 184 -16.79 9.87 13.32
N THR A 185 -15.85 8.93 13.30
CA THR A 185 -15.14 8.52 12.08
C THR A 185 -15.63 7.16 11.60
N ASN A 186 -16.02 7.09 10.33
CA ASN A 186 -16.38 5.85 9.65
C ASN A 186 -15.52 5.68 8.40
N CYS A 187 -14.83 4.54 8.30
CA CYS A 187 -13.98 4.21 7.17
C CYS A 187 -14.28 2.82 6.63
N VAL A 188 -13.99 2.62 5.35
CA VAL A 188 -13.95 1.30 4.72
C VAL A 188 -12.58 1.09 4.08
N ALA A 189 -12.13 -0.16 4.04
CA ALA A 189 -10.89 -0.51 3.37
C ALA A 189 -11.00 -1.89 2.71
N ALA A 190 -10.27 -2.05 1.61
CA ALA A 190 -10.10 -3.33 0.94
C ALA A 190 -8.61 -3.64 0.78
N PRO A 191 -8.20 -4.90 0.81
CA PRO A 191 -6.82 -5.29 0.62
C PRO A 191 -6.41 -5.10 -0.84
N ILE A 192 -5.21 -4.57 -1.07
CA ILE A 192 -4.53 -4.63 -2.36
C ILE A 192 -3.66 -5.88 -2.35
N ARG A 193 -3.79 -6.70 -3.40
CA ARG A 193 -3.07 -7.96 -3.49
C ARG A 193 -2.00 -7.92 -4.56
N ASP A 194 -0.86 -8.53 -4.28
CA ASP A 194 0.17 -8.75 -5.28
C ASP A 194 -0.27 -9.83 -6.29
N TYR A 195 0.54 -10.04 -7.33
CA TYR A 195 0.29 -11.07 -8.36
C TYR A 195 0.26 -12.51 -7.83
N ARG A 196 0.69 -12.74 -6.59
CA ARG A 196 0.58 -14.03 -5.88
C ARG A 196 -0.68 -14.11 -5.03
N GLY A 197 -1.51 -13.07 -5.03
CA GLY A 197 -2.71 -12.96 -4.24
C GLY A 197 -2.48 -12.60 -2.77
N ARG A 198 -1.28 -12.14 -2.36
CA ARG A 198 -0.95 -11.76 -0.98
C ARG A 198 -1.20 -10.27 -0.77
N VAL A 199 -1.74 -9.92 0.38
CA VAL A 199 -1.90 -8.54 0.86
C VAL A 199 -0.58 -7.95 1.29
#